data_8318738fa16ad86633a61bd5b61739c4
#
_entry.id   8318738fa16ad86633a61bd5b61739c4
#
_cell.length_a   1.000
_cell.length_b   1.000
_cell.length_c   1.000
_cell.angle_alpha   90.00
_cell.angle_beta   90.00
_cell.angle_gamma   90.00
#
_symmetry.space_group_name_H-M   'P 1'
#
loop_
_entity.id
_entity.type
_entity.pdbx_description
1 polymer ?
#
loop_
_entity_poly.entity_id
_entity_poly.type
_entity_poly.pdbx_seq_one_letter_code
_entity_poly.pdbx_strand_id
1 'polypeptide(L)'
;MRYQTLATDYDGTIAHDGIVDEATTAALVRAKEAGLRLLLVTGRELDDLFATFDHWKLFERIVAENGALLFDPATGTSRSI
;
A
#
# COMPACT_ATOMS: atom_id res chain seq x y z
N MET A 1 5.88 16.37 -16.76
CA MET A 1 4.91 16.28 -15.65
C MET A 1 5.61 15.77 -14.41
N ARG A 2 5.36 16.40 -13.29
CA ARG A 2 5.93 15.95 -12.02
C ARG A 2 4.94 15.06 -11.30
N TYR A 3 5.46 13.94 -10.79
CA TYR A 3 4.70 13.06 -9.92
C TYR A 3 5.24 13.17 -8.50
N GLN A 4 4.34 13.22 -7.54
CA GLN A 4 4.71 13.14 -6.13
C GLN A 4 4.34 11.76 -5.61
N THR A 5 5.18 11.23 -4.76
CA THR A 5 4.97 9.93 -4.13
C THR A 5 4.68 10.12 -2.66
N LEU A 6 3.59 9.52 -2.19
CA LEU A 6 3.25 9.45 -0.78
C LEU A 6 3.55 8.04 -0.29
N ALA A 7 4.53 7.91 0.59
CA ALA A 7 4.84 6.65 1.23
C ALA A 7 4.12 6.58 2.58
N THR A 8 3.50 5.47 2.88
CA THR A 8 2.81 5.29 4.15
C THR A 8 3.04 3.89 4.70
N ASP A 9 3.13 3.80 6.03
CA ASP A 9 3.12 2.54 6.73
C ASP A 9 1.69 2.01 6.82
N TYR A 10 1.56 0.71 7.04
CA TYR A 10 0.26 0.06 7.19
C TYR A 10 -0.22 0.07 8.64
N ASP A 11 0.35 -0.79 9.48
CA ASP A 11 -0.10 -0.93 10.87
C ASP A 11 0.22 0.31 11.71
N GLY A 12 -0.79 0.81 12.42
CA GLY A 12 -0.64 1.98 13.28
C GLY A 12 -0.65 3.32 12.54
N THR A 13 -0.75 3.30 11.21
CA THR A 13 -0.81 4.52 10.38
C THR A 13 -2.12 4.57 9.61
N ILE A 14 -2.30 3.72 8.59
CA ILE A 14 -3.58 3.66 7.87
C ILE A 14 -4.48 2.55 8.40
N ALA A 15 -3.93 1.56 9.08
CA ALA A 15 -4.67 0.43 9.62
C ALA A 15 -4.65 0.46 11.16
N HIS A 16 -5.82 0.24 11.76
CA HIS A 16 -5.99 0.05 13.20
C HIS A 16 -6.50 -1.35 13.43
N ASP A 17 -5.78 -2.11 14.26
CA ASP A 17 -6.08 -3.53 14.48
C ASP A 17 -6.12 -4.32 13.16
N GLY A 18 -5.24 -3.96 12.23
CA GLY A 18 -5.11 -4.61 10.93
C GLY A 18 -6.12 -4.17 9.88
N ILE A 19 -7.04 -3.27 10.22
CA ILE A 19 -8.14 -2.87 9.33
C ILE A 19 -8.03 -1.40 8.96
N VAL A 20 -8.20 -1.11 7.66
CA VAL A 20 -8.25 0.26 7.13
C VAL A 20 -9.72 0.67 7.03
N ASP A 21 -10.11 1.76 7.69
CA ASP A 21 -11.49 2.21 7.68
C ASP A 21 -11.88 2.89 6.35
N GLU A 22 -13.19 3.10 6.18
CA GLU A 22 -13.73 3.68 4.95
C GLU A 22 -13.23 5.10 4.71
N ALA A 23 -13.10 5.90 5.77
CA ALA A 23 -12.65 7.28 5.63
C ALA A 23 -11.20 7.33 5.14
N THR A 24 -10.35 6.45 5.66
CA THR A 24 -8.96 6.36 5.23
C THR A 24 -8.87 5.87 3.79
N THR A 25 -9.64 4.84 3.43
CA THR A 25 -9.69 4.35 2.05
C THR A 25 -10.13 5.46 1.09
N ALA A 26 -11.16 6.22 1.45
CA ALA A 26 -11.62 7.34 0.61
C ALA A 26 -10.54 8.42 0.45
N ALA A 27 -9.77 8.70 1.51
CA ALA A 27 -8.68 9.66 1.44
C ALA A 27 -7.56 9.16 0.51
N LEU A 28 -7.24 7.87 0.53
CA LEU A 28 -6.25 7.29 -0.38
C LEU A 28 -6.71 7.38 -1.83
N VAL A 29 -7.98 7.10 -2.09
CA VAL A 29 -8.55 7.21 -3.44
C VAL A 29 -8.44 8.66 -3.93
N ARG A 30 -8.81 9.64 -3.09
CA ARG A 30 -8.72 11.05 -3.46
C ARG A 30 -7.27 11.47 -3.75
N ALA A 31 -6.32 10.99 -2.96
CA ALA A 31 -4.91 11.28 -3.18
C ALA A 31 -4.45 10.75 -4.53
N LYS A 32 -4.83 9.53 -4.87
CA LYS A 32 -4.49 8.92 -6.14
C LYS A 32 -5.13 9.68 -7.31
N GLU A 33 -6.39 10.07 -7.18
CA GLU A 33 -7.08 10.85 -8.20
C GLU A 33 -6.46 12.23 -8.40
N ALA A 34 -5.86 12.78 -7.36
CA ALA A 34 -5.12 14.05 -7.42
C ALA A 34 -3.72 13.92 -8.05
N GLY A 35 -3.34 12.72 -8.47
CA GLY A 35 -2.07 12.49 -9.16
C GLY A 35 -0.93 12.00 -8.27
N LEU A 36 -1.20 11.68 -7.01
CA LEU A 36 -0.19 11.11 -6.13
C LEU A 36 0.03 9.64 -6.45
N ARG A 37 1.29 9.23 -6.42
CA ARG A 37 1.66 7.82 -6.45
C ARG A 37 1.73 7.33 -5.01
N LEU A 38 1.04 6.25 -4.72
CA LEU A 38 0.98 5.72 -3.35
C LEU A 38 1.94 4.54 -3.23
N LEU A 39 2.76 4.59 -2.19
CA LEU A 39 3.69 3.51 -1.84
C LEU A 39 3.34 3.01 -0.45
N LEU A 40 3.13 1.71 -0.32
CA LEU A 40 2.85 1.09 0.98
C LEU A 40 4.09 0.39 1.50
N VAL A 41 4.37 0.61 2.77
CA VAL A 41 5.48 -0.04 3.47
C VAL A 41 4.91 -0.81 4.65
N THR A 42 5.21 -2.10 4.75
CA THR A 42 4.67 -2.94 5.81
C THR A 42 5.63 -4.03 6.23
N GLY A 43 5.58 -4.40 7.51
CA GLY A 43 6.26 -5.58 8.00
C GLY A 43 5.51 -6.89 7.72
N ARG A 44 4.24 -6.80 7.32
CA ARG A 44 3.43 -7.98 7.06
C ARG A 44 3.92 -8.73 5.83
N GLU A 45 3.70 -10.05 5.82
CA GLU A 45 3.84 -10.83 4.60
C GLU A 45 2.73 -10.48 3.63
N LEU A 46 3.00 -10.61 2.32
CA LEU A 46 2.02 -10.24 1.29
C LEU A 46 0.70 -10.98 1.44
N ASP A 47 0.74 -12.28 1.69
CA ASP A 47 -0.49 -13.07 1.81
C ASP A 47 -1.36 -12.58 2.96
N ASP A 48 -0.74 -12.21 4.07
CA ASP A 48 -1.43 -11.66 5.22
C ASP A 48 -2.03 -10.29 4.89
N LEU A 49 -1.29 -9.44 4.20
CA LEU A 49 -1.78 -8.14 3.77
C LEU A 49 -3.00 -8.28 2.85
N PHE A 50 -2.94 -9.17 1.88
CA PHE A 50 -4.03 -9.40 0.93
C PHE A 50 -5.28 -9.95 1.63
N ALA A 51 -5.10 -10.73 2.68
CA ALA A 51 -6.22 -11.28 3.44
C ALA A 51 -6.96 -10.22 4.27
N THR A 52 -6.28 -9.15 4.67
CA THR A 52 -6.83 -8.13 5.56
C THR A 52 -7.15 -6.81 4.87
N PHE A 53 -6.56 -6.55 3.71
CA PHE A 53 -6.68 -5.25 3.02
C PHE A 53 -7.03 -5.46 1.55
N ASP A 54 -8.29 -5.22 1.19
CA ASP A 54 -8.78 -5.45 -0.17
C ASP A 54 -8.30 -4.39 -1.17
N HIS A 55 -7.94 -3.21 -0.70
CA HIS A 55 -7.62 -2.07 -1.57
C HIS A 55 -6.12 -1.92 -1.87
N TRP A 56 -5.37 -3.01 -1.78
CA TRP A 56 -3.92 -2.98 -2.04
C TRP A 56 -3.57 -2.53 -3.47
N LYS A 57 -4.51 -2.67 -4.41
CA LYS A 57 -4.30 -2.21 -5.79
C LYS A 57 -4.25 -0.69 -5.94
N LEU A 58 -4.64 0.06 -4.90
CA LEU A 58 -4.49 1.52 -4.92
C LEU A 58 -3.03 1.94 -4.94
N PHE A 59 -2.14 1.08 -4.48
CA PHE A 59 -0.73 1.40 -4.35
C PHE A 59 0.04 1.04 -5.62
N GLU A 60 0.96 1.90 -6.01
CA GLU A 60 1.81 1.66 -7.16
C GLU A 60 2.85 0.59 -6.88
N ARG A 61 3.36 0.57 -5.65
CA ARG A 61 4.30 -0.44 -5.17
C ARG A 61 4.03 -0.73 -3.70
N ILE A 62 4.33 -1.94 -3.29
CA ILE A 62 4.24 -2.35 -1.90
C ILE A 62 5.60 -2.93 -1.49
N VAL A 63 6.19 -2.36 -0.45
CA VAL A 63 7.39 -2.91 0.18
C VAL A 63 6.93 -3.67 1.40
N ALA A 64 7.08 -4.97 1.38
CA ALA A 64 6.55 -5.87 2.40
C ALA A 64 7.68 -6.61 3.12
N GLU A 65 7.30 -7.35 4.15
CA GLU A 65 8.19 -8.24 4.88
C GLU A 65 9.44 -7.51 5.39
N ASN A 66 9.22 -6.35 6.01
CA ASN A 66 10.28 -5.50 6.57
C ASN A 66 11.35 -5.08 5.56
N GLY A 67 10.92 -4.82 4.33
CA GLY A 67 11.83 -4.37 3.28
C GLY A 67 12.45 -5.48 2.46
N ALA A 68 12.10 -6.74 2.74
CA ALA A 68 12.69 -7.87 2.03
C ALA A 68 12.06 -8.14 0.67
N LEU A 69 10.86 -7.61 0.42
CA LEU A 69 10.09 -7.93 -0.77
C LEU A 69 9.45 -6.69 -1.39
N LEU A 70 9.64 -6.52 -2.70
CA LEU A 70 8.98 -5.47 -3.47
C LEU A 70 7.91 -6.09 -4.36
N PHE A 71 6.68 -5.63 -4.23
CA PHE A 71 5.53 -6.12 -5.00
C PHE A 71 4.98 -5.04 -5.91
N ASP A 72 4.67 -5.42 -7.16
CA ASP A 72 4.05 -4.55 -8.15
C ASP A 72 2.57 -4.97 -8.33
N PRO A 73 1.61 -4.22 -7.79
CA PRO A 73 0.20 -4.55 -7.94
C PRO A 73 -0.31 -4.56 -9.37
N ALA A 74 0.28 -3.77 -10.27
CA ALA A 74 -0.17 -3.69 -11.66
C ALA A 74 0.12 -4.98 -12.42
N THR A 75 1.23 -5.65 -12.13
CA THR A 75 1.62 -6.87 -12.81
C THR A 75 1.43 -8.13 -11.96
N GLY A 76 1.24 -7.97 -10.65
CA GLY A 76 1.14 -9.09 -9.73
C GLY A 76 2.47 -9.77 -9.46
N THR A 77 3.59 -9.14 -9.81
CA THR A 77 4.90 -9.73 -9.63
C THR A 77 5.60 -9.19 -8.38
N SER A 78 6.41 -10.03 -7.77
CA SER A 78 7.20 -9.65 -6.62
C SER A 78 8.65 -10.09 -6.82
N ARG A 79 9.55 -9.41 -6.12
CA ARG A 79 10.95 -9.79 -6.11
C ARG A 79 11.59 -9.46 -4.77
N SER A 80 12.56 -10.26 -4.39
CA SER A 80 13.37 -10.01 -3.20
C SER A 80 14.29 -8.82 -3.41
N ILE A 81 14.44 -8.06 -2.37
CA ILE A 81 15.33 -6.90 -2.38
C ILE A 81 16.68 -7.29 -1.81
#